data_01cd6453910f21e5be2384f20e50bf3b
#
_entry.id   01cd6453910f21e5be2384f20e50bf3b
#
_cell.length_a   1.000
_cell.length_b   1.000
_cell.length_c   1.000
_cell.angle_alpha   90.00
_cell.angle_beta   90.00
_cell.angle_gamma   90.00
#
_symmetry.space_group_name_H-M   'P 1'
#
loop_
_entity.id
_entity.type
_entity.pdbx_description
1 polymer ?
#
loop_
_entity_poly.entity_id
_entity_poly.type
_entity_poly.pdbx_seq_one_letter_code
_entity_poly.pdbx_strand_id
1 'polypeptide(L)'
;MSFKKTSQILKIKLKKSKIAIIDIGSNSVRLVIYPDSGKYPYPLFNERINCRLGEKIHKTNNLSVNSISRALKALQRFSIIIKNMEVKHVIPVATAAVRNAKNNKEFILPAEKILSSKIRILTKNQEAELAALGLLSNFPVKNGIIADLGGGSLELILISKGKIKKLVSLDIGHLVPVDQKEVLQLLESVKWLEKSKNLKLYGTGGSFRSLGSAFIKNTSYPLFLIHGLSINTETSVMLLDKMIEAKNKFPGIPQNRMPTIKNAANIMQNLILSCDPKKVIICGTSIRDGIVSEINPSKIINPDKSSNIKYFTKNQRFSGMQNTIKKILDPLVENLIDRKFKRLLKLACQLSDI
;
A
#
# COMPACT_ATOMS: atom_id res chain seq x y z
N MET A 1 15.37 -21.50 -4.77
CA MET A 1 16.50 -20.62 -4.39
C MET A 1 16.18 -19.97 -3.07
N SER A 2 17.03 -20.13 -2.09
CA SER A 2 16.85 -19.74 -0.69
C SER A 2 16.87 -18.21 -0.55
N PHE A 3 15.91 -17.64 0.18
CA PHE A 3 15.78 -16.21 0.57
C PHE A 3 17.04 -15.61 1.25
N LYS A 4 18.10 -16.39 1.44
CA LYS A 4 19.32 -15.97 2.15
C LYS A 4 20.31 -15.13 1.32
N LYS A 5 20.16 -14.98 0.00
CA LYS A 5 21.17 -14.31 -0.84
C LYS A 5 20.82 -12.87 -1.28
N THR A 6 19.60 -12.38 -1.03
CA THR A 6 19.20 -11.00 -1.43
C THR A 6 19.10 -10.03 -0.25
N SER A 7 19.25 -10.49 0.98
CA SER A 7 19.15 -9.64 2.16
C SER A 7 20.52 -9.12 2.62
N GLN A 8 21.21 -8.38 1.76
CA GLN A 8 22.18 -7.37 2.23
C GLN A 8 21.42 -6.15 2.75
N ILE A 9 20.44 -6.35 3.62
CA ILE A 9 19.57 -5.27 4.08
C ILE A 9 19.73 -5.17 5.56
N LEU A 10 20.37 -4.07 5.94
CA LEU A 10 20.25 -3.41 7.24
C LEU A 10 19.94 -4.37 8.42
N LYS A 11 20.89 -5.22 8.80
CA LYS A 11 20.95 -5.75 10.16
C LYS A 11 21.19 -4.61 11.15
N ILE A 12 20.34 -3.58 11.08
CA ILE A 12 20.31 -2.56 12.11
C ILE A 12 19.57 -3.23 13.28
N LYS A 13 20.30 -3.62 14.30
CA LYS A 13 19.72 -3.82 15.64
C LYS A 13 19.21 -2.44 16.09
N LEU A 14 18.01 -2.06 15.62
CA LEU A 14 17.37 -0.84 16.03
C LEU A 14 17.02 -0.96 17.51
N LYS A 15 17.73 -0.23 18.35
CA LYS A 15 17.29 0.04 19.73
C LYS A 15 15.90 0.68 19.66
N LYS A 16 15.09 0.51 20.70
CA LYS A 16 13.75 1.11 20.84
C LYS A 16 13.76 2.60 20.45
N SER A 17 13.41 2.93 19.20
CA SER A 17 13.43 4.31 18.69
C SER A 17 12.47 4.45 17.50
N LYS A 18 11.90 5.63 17.34
CA LYS A 18 11.00 5.96 16.22
C LYS A 18 11.73 5.82 14.88
N ILE A 19 11.00 5.36 13.88
CA ILE A 19 11.47 5.17 12.50
C ILE A 19 10.61 6.01 11.57
N ALA A 20 11.24 6.80 10.70
CA ALA A 20 10.58 7.48 9.59
C ALA A 20 10.86 6.73 8.29
N ILE A 21 9.82 6.37 7.58
CA ILE A 21 9.90 5.87 6.21
C ILE A 21 9.41 6.98 5.29
N ILE A 22 10.24 7.35 4.31
CA ILE A 22 9.89 8.33 3.28
C ILE A 22 9.80 7.59 1.96
N ASP A 23 8.59 7.52 1.42
CA ASP A 23 8.27 6.86 0.15
C ASP A 23 8.20 7.93 -0.95
N ILE A 24 9.18 7.93 -1.85
CA ILE A 24 9.32 8.87 -2.96
C ILE A 24 8.83 8.20 -4.23
N GLY A 25 7.53 8.35 -4.48
CA GLY A 25 6.86 7.76 -5.63
C GLY A 25 6.70 8.72 -6.82
N SER A 26 6.20 8.18 -7.94
CA SER A 26 5.98 8.96 -9.17
C SER A 26 4.93 10.08 -9.00
N ASN A 27 3.90 9.88 -8.18
CA ASN A 27 2.84 10.86 -7.97
C ASN A 27 3.02 11.70 -6.70
N SER A 28 3.55 11.11 -5.63
CA SER A 28 3.62 11.75 -4.32
C SER A 28 4.84 11.32 -3.52
N VAL A 29 5.26 12.20 -2.63
CA VAL A 29 6.21 11.88 -1.55
C VAL A 29 5.41 11.73 -0.26
N ARG A 30 5.70 10.69 0.52
CA ARG A 30 4.96 10.37 1.73
C ARG A 30 5.89 10.08 2.89
N LEU A 31 5.67 10.74 4.02
CA LEU A 31 6.31 10.46 5.29
C LEU A 31 5.39 9.63 6.17
N VAL A 32 5.90 8.54 6.72
CA VAL A 32 5.23 7.78 7.79
C VAL A 32 6.21 7.56 8.92
N ILE A 33 5.82 7.93 10.14
CA ILE A 33 6.63 7.73 11.34
C ILE A 33 5.98 6.66 12.19
N TYR A 34 6.73 5.62 12.51
CA TYR A 34 6.31 4.53 13.37
C TYR A 34 6.95 4.67 14.76
N PRO A 35 6.23 4.28 15.84
CA PRO A 35 6.83 4.15 17.14
C PRO A 35 7.85 3.01 17.12
N ASP A 36 8.80 3.01 18.03
CA ASP A 36 9.67 1.90 18.36
C ASP A 36 9.83 0.80 17.27
N SER A 37 10.91 0.85 16.50
CA SER A 37 11.46 -0.16 15.57
C SER A 37 10.46 -1.18 14.96
N GLY A 38 9.23 -0.77 14.71
CA GLY A 38 8.21 -1.59 14.06
C GLY A 38 7.60 -2.69 14.95
N LYS A 39 7.76 -2.63 16.28
CA LYS A 39 7.09 -3.57 17.19
C LYS A 39 5.57 -3.48 17.07
N TYR A 40 5.06 -2.30 16.77
CA TYR A 40 3.65 -2.03 16.52
C TYR A 40 3.53 -1.19 15.25
N PRO A 41 3.13 -1.76 14.11
CA PRO A 41 3.15 -1.07 12.81
C PRO A 41 1.96 -0.13 12.61
N TYR A 42 1.59 0.67 13.62
CA TYR A 42 0.66 1.77 13.43
C TYR A 42 1.42 3.09 13.33
N PRO A 43 1.02 3.97 12.43
CA PRO A 43 1.73 5.23 12.25
C PRO A 43 1.41 6.22 13.37
N LEU A 44 2.44 6.83 13.95
CA LEU A 44 2.31 8.03 14.81
C LEU A 44 2.04 9.28 13.97
N PHE A 45 2.60 9.32 12.77
CA PHE A 45 2.43 10.41 11.84
C PHE A 45 2.39 9.88 10.41
N ASN A 46 1.56 10.48 9.56
CA ASN A 46 1.37 10.05 8.20
C ASN A 46 0.92 11.23 7.32
N GLU A 47 1.83 11.76 6.52
CA GLU A 47 1.55 12.86 5.59
C GLU A 47 1.96 12.50 4.17
N ARG A 48 1.13 12.88 3.21
CA ARG A 48 1.34 12.68 1.78
C ARG A 48 1.24 14.01 1.05
N ILE A 49 2.26 14.32 0.24
CA ILE A 49 2.31 15.52 -0.60
C ILE A 49 2.41 15.11 -2.07
N ASN A 50 1.50 15.61 -2.90
CA ASN A 50 1.50 15.33 -4.33
C ASN A 50 2.56 16.17 -5.04
N CYS A 51 3.66 15.56 -5.45
CA CYS A 51 4.79 16.22 -6.11
C CYS A 51 4.84 15.97 -7.63
N ARG A 52 4.16 14.89 -8.09
CA ARG A 52 4.09 14.49 -9.49
C ARG A 52 5.46 14.36 -10.16
N LEU A 53 6.42 13.71 -9.48
CA LEU A 53 7.78 13.51 -10.00
C LEU A 53 7.77 12.80 -11.37
N GLY A 54 6.86 11.83 -11.57
CA GLY A 54 6.74 11.07 -12.81
C GLY A 54 5.96 11.75 -13.94
N GLU A 55 5.46 12.99 -13.76
CA GLU A 55 4.51 13.66 -14.66
C GLU A 55 4.96 13.71 -16.13
N LYS A 56 6.26 13.95 -16.39
CA LYS A 56 6.81 14.09 -17.73
C LYS A 56 7.83 13.01 -18.13
N ILE A 57 8.09 12.06 -17.26
CA ILE A 57 9.20 11.13 -17.40
C ILE A 57 9.07 10.24 -18.65
N HIS A 58 7.83 9.84 -19.00
CA HIS A 58 7.54 9.03 -20.18
C HIS A 58 7.82 9.78 -21.52
N LYS A 59 7.83 11.13 -21.48
CA LYS A 59 8.11 11.97 -22.67
C LYS A 59 9.55 12.40 -22.77
N THR A 60 10.17 12.72 -21.64
CA THR A 60 11.48 13.41 -21.62
C THR A 60 12.60 12.54 -21.04
N ASN A 61 12.28 11.42 -20.43
CA ASN A 61 13.20 10.63 -19.59
C ASN A 61 13.86 11.43 -18.46
N ASN A 62 13.32 12.61 -18.11
CA ASN A 62 13.83 13.49 -17.09
C ASN A 62 12.74 13.91 -16.11
N LEU A 63 13.13 14.14 -14.86
CA LEU A 63 12.30 14.83 -13.87
C LEU A 63 12.22 16.31 -14.25
N SER A 64 11.03 16.91 -14.18
CA SER A 64 10.89 18.33 -14.45
C SER A 64 11.40 19.18 -13.28
N VAL A 65 11.98 20.33 -13.55
CA VAL A 65 12.47 21.29 -12.54
C VAL A 65 11.37 21.60 -11.51
N ASN A 66 10.16 21.83 -11.98
CA ASN A 66 9.01 22.11 -11.10
C ASN A 66 8.65 20.94 -10.19
N SER A 67 8.71 19.70 -10.69
CA SER A 67 8.43 18.51 -9.87
C SER A 67 9.53 18.25 -8.84
N ILE A 68 10.79 18.46 -9.22
CA ILE A 68 11.93 18.40 -8.30
C ILE A 68 11.76 19.45 -7.20
N SER A 69 11.49 20.70 -7.54
CA SER A 69 11.27 21.77 -6.57
C SER A 69 10.15 21.44 -5.58
N ARG A 70 8.98 20.96 -6.07
CA ARG A 70 7.89 20.53 -5.19
C ARG A 70 8.29 19.40 -4.24
N ALA A 71 9.02 18.42 -4.76
CA ALA A 71 9.47 17.29 -3.94
C ALA A 71 10.51 17.72 -2.88
N LEU A 72 11.47 18.56 -3.24
CA LEU A 72 12.45 19.08 -2.27
C LEU A 72 11.80 19.92 -1.17
N LYS A 73 10.82 20.78 -1.49
CA LYS A 73 10.02 21.50 -0.49
C LYS A 73 9.27 20.55 0.45
N ALA A 74 8.70 19.47 -0.09
CA ALA A 74 8.06 18.44 0.72
C ALA A 74 9.06 17.76 1.67
N LEU A 75 10.25 17.42 1.19
CA LEU A 75 11.30 16.83 2.01
C LEU A 75 11.84 17.79 3.08
N GLN A 76 11.95 19.07 2.80
CA GLN A 76 12.30 20.10 3.80
C GLN A 76 11.28 20.12 4.94
N ARG A 77 9.97 20.13 4.61
CA ARG A 77 8.91 20.02 5.61
C ARG A 77 9.03 18.73 6.42
N PHE A 78 9.25 17.60 5.76
CA PHE A 78 9.41 16.32 6.44
C PHE A 78 10.63 16.24 7.34
N SER A 79 11.75 16.87 6.95
CA SER A 79 12.96 16.97 7.78
C SER A 79 12.68 17.71 9.10
N ILE A 80 11.90 18.80 9.08
CA ILE A 80 11.48 19.53 10.27
C ILE A 80 10.62 18.66 11.18
N ILE A 81 9.64 17.95 10.62
CA ILE A 81 8.75 17.03 11.37
C ILE A 81 9.56 15.90 12.02
N ILE A 82 10.46 15.28 11.26
CA ILE A 82 11.36 14.23 11.74
C ILE A 82 12.19 14.70 12.92
N LYS A 83 12.76 15.90 12.82
CA LYS A 83 13.55 16.51 13.89
C LYS A 83 12.70 16.77 15.14
N ASN A 84 11.54 17.42 14.99
CA ASN A 84 10.65 17.75 16.11
C ASN A 84 10.05 16.52 16.79
N MET A 85 9.87 15.41 16.04
CA MET A 85 9.41 14.14 16.60
C MET A 85 10.56 13.27 17.13
N GLU A 86 11.81 13.77 17.14
CA GLU A 86 13.00 13.07 17.63
C GLU A 86 13.19 11.67 17.01
N VAL A 87 12.98 11.57 15.70
CA VAL A 87 13.14 10.31 14.97
C VAL A 87 14.63 10.04 14.74
N LYS A 88 15.12 8.88 15.16
CA LYS A 88 16.54 8.51 15.03
C LYS A 88 16.89 7.80 13.73
N HIS A 89 15.93 7.10 13.12
CA HIS A 89 16.17 6.32 11.90
C HIS A 89 15.28 6.82 10.76
N VAL A 90 15.90 7.35 9.72
CA VAL A 90 15.23 7.84 8.51
C VAL A 90 15.56 6.90 7.37
N ILE A 91 14.54 6.33 6.73
CA ILE A 91 14.65 5.34 5.64
C ILE A 91 13.93 5.91 4.41
N PRO A 92 14.61 6.75 3.61
CA PRO A 92 14.04 7.23 2.37
C PRO A 92 14.23 6.19 1.27
N VAL A 93 13.14 5.87 0.56
CA VAL A 93 13.13 5.00 -0.61
C VAL A 93 12.55 5.72 -1.80
N ALA A 94 13.10 5.45 -2.97
CA ALA A 94 12.62 6.03 -4.23
C ALA A 94 12.30 4.91 -5.23
N THR A 95 11.24 5.11 -6.02
CA THR A 95 10.71 4.12 -6.95
C THR A 95 10.81 4.57 -8.41
N ALA A 96 9.94 4.11 -9.28
CA ALA A 96 10.00 4.20 -10.73
C ALA A 96 10.41 5.58 -11.30
N ALA A 97 9.83 6.69 -10.80
CA ALA A 97 10.15 8.00 -11.38
C ALA A 97 11.62 8.39 -11.19
N VAL A 98 12.17 8.19 -9.99
CA VAL A 98 13.57 8.52 -9.69
C VAL A 98 14.50 7.48 -10.30
N ARG A 99 14.11 6.20 -10.29
CA ARG A 99 14.89 5.11 -10.90
C ARG A 99 15.10 5.31 -12.40
N ASN A 100 14.06 5.73 -13.11
CA ASN A 100 14.07 5.79 -14.58
C ASN A 100 14.55 7.15 -15.13
N ALA A 101 14.73 8.16 -14.28
CA ALA A 101 15.13 9.49 -14.72
C ALA A 101 16.63 9.57 -15.02
N LYS A 102 16.99 10.12 -16.20
CA LYS A 102 18.39 10.38 -16.59
C LYS A 102 19.04 11.44 -15.68
N ASN A 103 18.25 12.44 -15.26
CA ASN A 103 18.71 13.53 -14.39
C ASN A 103 18.40 13.29 -12.89
N ASN A 104 18.29 12.06 -12.47
CA ASN A 104 17.90 11.73 -11.07
C ASN A 104 18.84 12.33 -10.02
N LYS A 105 20.12 12.54 -10.33
CA LYS A 105 21.11 13.15 -9.44
C LYS A 105 20.74 14.59 -9.04
N GLU A 106 20.06 15.33 -9.94
CA GLU A 106 19.57 16.70 -9.64
C GLU A 106 18.56 16.72 -8.51
N PHE A 107 17.83 15.62 -8.31
CA PHE A 107 16.90 15.45 -7.20
C PHE A 107 17.59 14.77 -6.00
N ILE A 108 18.33 13.67 -6.23
CA ILE A 108 18.86 12.81 -5.16
C ILE A 108 19.86 13.57 -4.28
N LEU A 109 20.81 14.26 -4.86
CA LEU A 109 21.88 14.93 -4.09
C LEU A 109 21.32 15.98 -3.12
N PRO A 110 20.46 16.94 -3.54
CA PRO A 110 19.87 17.89 -2.58
C PRO A 110 18.90 17.21 -1.61
N ALA A 111 18.17 16.16 -2.04
CA ALA A 111 17.25 15.43 -1.16
C ALA A 111 17.98 14.68 -0.03
N GLU A 112 19.09 14.02 -0.32
CA GLU A 112 19.94 13.37 0.69
C GLU A 112 20.54 14.38 1.69
N LYS A 113 20.93 15.56 1.19
CA LYS A 113 21.40 16.67 2.05
C LYS A 113 20.31 17.16 3.00
N ILE A 114 19.08 17.36 2.51
CA ILE A 114 17.92 17.78 3.31
C ILE A 114 17.59 16.75 4.39
N LEU A 115 17.61 15.46 4.03
CA LEU A 115 17.23 14.37 4.93
C LEU A 115 18.37 13.87 5.82
N SER A 116 19.61 14.31 5.58
CA SER A 116 20.83 13.75 6.20
C SER A 116 20.87 12.22 6.15
N SER A 117 20.34 11.64 5.08
CA SER A 117 20.19 10.18 4.89
C SER A 117 20.27 9.81 3.42
N LYS A 118 20.88 8.66 3.11
CA LYS A 118 20.99 8.14 1.77
C LYS A 118 19.65 7.60 1.27
N ILE A 119 19.29 7.93 0.02
CA ILE A 119 18.06 7.45 -0.62
C ILE A 119 18.33 6.09 -1.26
N ARG A 120 17.58 5.06 -0.81
CA ARG A 120 17.58 3.75 -1.43
C ARG A 120 16.69 3.77 -2.67
N ILE A 121 17.29 3.73 -3.87
CA ILE A 121 16.54 3.57 -5.11
C ILE A 121 16.20 2.09 -5.28
N LEU A 122 14.93 1.75 -5.23
CA LEU A 122 14.47 0.36 -5.36
C LEU A 122 14.55 -0.10 -6.81
N THR A 123 15.13 -1.29 -7.03
CA THR A 123 14.97 -1.99 -8.30
C THR A 123 13.51 -2.44 -8.47
N LYS A 124 13.11 -2.77 -9.71
CA LYS A 124 11.75 -3.31 -10.00
C LYS A 124 11.43 -4.53 -9.13
N ASN A 125 12.37 -5.45 -8.99
CA ASN A 125 12.18 -6.66 -8.18
C ASN A 125 12.05 -6.33 -6.68
N GLN A 126 12.87 -5.41 -6.16
CA GLN A 126 12.77 -4.99 -4.76
C GLN A 126 11.44 -4.29 -4.46
N GLU A 127 10.91 -3.49 -5.38
CA GLU A 127 9.60 -2.84 -5.26
C GLU A 127 8.49 -3.89 -5.17
N ALA A 128 8.49 -4.89 -6.07
CA ALA A 128 7.55 -6.01 -6.06
C ALA A 128 7.69 -6.89 -4.80
N GLU A 129 8.90 -7.20 -4.38
CA GLU A 129 9.15 -7.97 -3.15
C GLU A 129 8.64 -7.25 -1.90
N LEU A 130 8.88 -5.93 -1.78
CA LEU A 130 8.39 -5.13 -0.66
C LEU A 130 6.88 -5.00 -0.66
N ALA A 131 6.24 -4.84 -1.83
CA ALA A 131 4.78 -4.84 -1.94
C ALA A 131 4.18 -6.17 -1.45
N ALA A 132 4.76 -7.30 -1.91
CA ALA A 132 4.34 -8.62 -1.46
C ALA A 132 4.57 -8.84 0.04
N LEU A 133 5.74 -8.46 0.56
CA LEU A 133 6.07 -8.59 1.98
C LEU A 133 5.13 -7.76 2.85
N GLY A 134 4.80 -6.54 2.43
CA GLY A 134 3.82 -5.68 3.10
C GLY A 134 2.43 -6.31 3.17
N LEU A 135 2.00 -6.98 2.11
CA LEU A 135 0.72 -7.69 2.13
C LEU A 135 0.77 -8.94 3.00
N LEU A 136 1.76 -9.81 2.80
CA LEU A 136 1.87 -11.09 3.50
C LEU A 136 2.02 -10.94 5.02
N SER A 137 2.62 -9.84 5.48
CA SER A 137 2.74 -9.54 6.91
C SER A 137 1.45 -9.06 7.57
N ASN A 138 0.49 -8.56 6.77
CA ASN A 138 -0.76 -7.99 7.26
C ASN A 138 -2.00 -8.81 6.88
N PHE A 139 -1.87 -9.70 5.89
CA PHE A 139 -2.99 -10.46 5.36
C PHE A 139 -2.62 -11.93 5.10
N PRO A 140 -3.43 -12.91 5.52
CA PRO A 140 -3.13 -14.34 5.36
C PRO A 140 -3.38 -14.79 3.91
N VAL A 141 -2.40 -14.64 3.03
CA VAL A 141 -2.46 -15.11 1.64
C VAL A 141 -1.75 -16.44 1.51
N LYS A 142 -2.50 -17.53 1.30
CA LYS A 142 -1.92 -18.85 0.96
C LYS A 142 -1.59 -18.95 -0.52
N ASN A 143 -2.57 -18.65 -1.39
CA ASN A 143 -2.42 -18.65 -2.84
C ASN A 143 -3.14 -17.44 -3.41
N GLY A 144 -2.58 -16.80 -4.45
CA GLY A 144 -3.19 -15.64 -5.09
C GLY A 144 -2.20 -14.84 -5.93
N ILE A 145 -2.73 -13.84 -6.59
CA ILE A 145 -1.95 -12.85 -7.33
C ILE A 145 -2.00 -11.55 -6.54
N ILE A 146 -0.85 -10.93 -6.31
CA ILE A 146 -0.78 -9.57 -5.80
C ILE A 146 -0.52 -8.64 -6.99
N ALA A 147 -1.26 -7.54 -7.07
CA ALA A 147 -1.05 -6.48 -8.04
C ALA A 147 -0.91 -5.14 -7.31
N ASP A 148 0.23 -4.48 -7.49
CA ASP A 148 0.45 -3.11 -7.01
C ASP A 148 0.51 -2.16 -8.22
N LEU A 149 -0.54 -1.39 -8.44
CA LEU A 149 -0.60 -0.41 -9.53
C LEU A 149 -0.15 0.95 -9.03
N GLY A 150 1.10 1.25 -9.34
CA GLY A 150 1.76 2.52 -9.09
C GLY A 150 1.51 3.59 -10.16
N GLY A 151 2.26 4.70 -10.07
CA GLY A 151 2.21 5.76 -11.06
C GLY A 151 2.90 5.40 -12.36
N GLY A 152 4.02 4.69 -12.30
CA GLY A 152 4.86 4.36 -13.46
C GLY A 152 5.00 2.87 -13.74
N SER A 153 4.52 2.01 -12.86
CA SER A 153 4.68 0.55 -13.02
C SER A 153 3.49 -0.22 -12.43
N LEU A 154 3.36 -1.46 -12.86
CA LEU A 154 2.48 -2.48 -12.31
C LEU A 154 3.33 -3.67 -11.87
N GLU A 155 3.37 -3.93 -10.60
CA GLU A 155 4.01 -5.09 -10.01
C GLU A 155 2.99 -6.24 -9.90
N LEU A 156 3.32 -7.40 -10.50
CA LEU A 156 2.52 -8.63 -10.42
C LEU A 156 3.32 -9.71 -9.72
N ILE A 157 2.74 -10.30 -8.66
CA ILE A 157 3.42 -11.31 -7.85
C ILE A 157 2.52 -12.51 -7.64
N LEU A 158 2.99 -13.70 -8.01
CA LEU A 158 2.32 -14.96 -7.76
C LEU A 158 2.72 -15.52 -6.40
N ILE A 159 1.74 -15.72 -5.53
CA ILE A 159 1.90 -16.36 -4.23
C ILE A 159 1.38 -17.79 -4.29
N SER A 160 2.19 -18.71 -3.80
CA SER A 160 1.81 -20.10 -3.60
C SER A 160 2.34 -20.62 -2.27
N LYS A 161 1.47 -21.29 -1.50
CA LYS A 161 1.79 -21.78 -0.15
C LYS A 161 2.38 -20.69 0.77
N GLY A 162 1.85 -19.45 0.66
CA GLY A 162 2.30 -18.30 1.44
C GLY A 162 3.69 -17.75 1.07
N LYS A 163 4.24 -18.13 -0.09
CA LYS A 163 5.57 -17.70 -0.54
C LYS A 163 5.50 -17.11 -1.94
N ILE A 164 6.37 -16.12 -2.22
CA ILE A 164 6.56 -15.60 -3.57
C ILE A 164 7.09 -16.71 -4.47
N LYS A 165 6.39 -16.98 -5.56
CA LYS A 165 6.80 -17.95 -6.59
C LYS A 165 7.35 -17.29 -7.84
N LYS A 166 6.68 -16.23 -8.29
CA LYS A 166 7.06 -15.45 -9.46
C LYS A 166 6.74 -13.99 -9.19
N LEU A 167 7.49 -13.11 -9.79
CA LEU A 167 7.23 -11.68 -9.78
C LEU A 167 7.67 -11.06 -11.11
N VAL A 168 7.01 -9.99 -11.50
CA VAL A 168 7.34 -9.17 -12.65
C VAL A 168 6.90 -7.73 -12.38
N SER A 169 7.64 -6.77 -12.89
CA SER A 169 7.23 -5.37 -12.93
C SER A 169 7.12 -4.96 -14.39
N LEU A 170 5.94 -4.49 -14.77
CA LEU A 170 5.63 -3.96 -16.09
C LEU A 170 5.70 -2.43 -16.06
N ASP A 171 6.23 -1.81 -17.11
CA ASP A 171 6.39 -0.35 -17.21
C ASP A 171 5.07 0.34 -17.61
N ILE A 172 3.96 -0.09 -17.01
CA ILE A 172 2.63 0.50 -17.14
C ILE A 172 2.14 0.97 -15.78
N GLY A 173 1.70 2.21 -15.69
CA GLY A 173 1.18 2.81 -14.47
C GLY A 173 0.14 3.87 -14.79
N HIS A 174 -0.62 4.30 -13.78
CA HIS A 174 -1.72 5.23 -14.02
C HIS A 174 -1.29 6.62 -14.53
N LEU A 175 0.01 6.97 -14.45
CA LEU A 175 0.57 8.22 -15.00
C LEU A 175 1.17 8.04 -16.40
N VAL A 176 1.32 6.80 -16.87
CA VAL A 176 1.87 6.48 -18.18
C VAL A 176 0.71 6.29 -19.14
N PRO A 177 0.53 7.16 -20.15
CA PRO A 177 -0.46 6.93 -21.18
C PRO A 177 -0.13 5.67 -21.97
N VAL A 178 -0.99 4.69 -21.91
CA VAL A 178 -0.88 3.43 -22.65
C VAL A 178 -2.24 3.15 -23.29
N ASP A 179 -2.24 2.62 -24.49
CA ASP A 179 -3.46 2.15 -25.11
C ASP A 179 -3.83 0.74 -24.61
N GLN A 180 -5.06 0.34 -24.88
CA GLN A 180 -5.58 -0.94 -24.42
C GLN A 180 -4.82 -2.13 -25.02
N LYS A 181 -4.40 -2.01 -26.29
CA LYS A 181 -3.66 -3.07 -26.99
C LYS A 181 -2.27 -3.28 -26.39
N GLU A 182 -1.58 -2.20 -26.07
CA GLU A 182 -0.27 -2.24 -25.41
C GLU A 182 -0.38 -2.89 -24.01
N VAL A 183 -1.40 -2.53 -23.23
CA VAL A 183 -1.67 -3.16 -21.93
C VAL A 183 -1.87 -4.66 -22.06
N LEU A 184 -2.70 -5.09 -23.03
CA LEU A 184 -2.95 -6.52 -23.28
C LEU A 184 -1.67 -7.26 -23.68
N GLN A 185 -0.88 -6.73 -24.61
CA GLN A 185 0.39 -7.34 -25.04
C GLN A 185 1.36 -7.53 -23.87
N LEU A 186 1.47 -6.52 -23.00
CA LEU A 186 2.32 -6.61 -21.81
C LEU A 186 1.82 -7.66 -20.82
N LEU A 187 0.52 -7.76 -20.59
CA LEU A 187 -0.06 -8.78 -19.72
C LEU A 187 0.09 -10.19 -20.30
N GLU A 188 -0.10 -10.38 -21.60
CA GLU A 188 0.12 -11.66 -22.32
C GLU A 188 1.58 -12.12 -22.27
N SER A 189 2.53 -11.20 -22.21
CA SER A 189 3.95 -11.53 -22.02
C SER A 189 4.21 -12.25 -20.68
N VAL A 190 3.32 -12.09 -19.70
CA VAL A 190 3.40 -12.70 -18.38
C VAL A 190 2.78 -14.11 -18.40
N LYS A 191 3.46 -15.07 -19.01
CA LYS A 191 2.98 -16.44 -19.28
C LYS A 191 2.35 -17.19 -18.11
N TRP A 192 2.68 -16.84 -16.85
CA TRP A 192 2.11 -17.47 -15.68
C TRP A 192 0.75 -16.86 -15.26
N LEU A 193 0.41 -15.68 -15.78
CA LEU A 193 -0.83 -14.99 -15.43
C LEU A 193 -2.06 -15.79 -15.88
N GLU A 194 -2.05 -16.26 -17.11
CA GLU A 194 -3.10 -17.10 -17.67
C GLU A 194 -3.30 -18.41 -16.89
N LYS A 195 -2.19 -19.01 -16.44
CA LYS A 195 -2.22 -20.24 -15.61
C LYS A 195 -2.68 -19.99 -14.17
N SER A 196 -2.96 -18.75 -13.81
CA SER A 196 -3.35 -18.32 -12.47
C SER A 196 -4.83 -17.96 -12.36
N LYS A 197 -5.65 -18.37 -13.32
CA LYS A 197 -7.12 -18.21 -13.31
C LYS A 197 -7.72 -18.77 -12.03
N ASN A 198 -8.87 -18.22 -11.63
CA ASN A 198 -9.58 -18.61 -10.39
C ASN A 198 -8.81 -18.39 -9.07
N LEU A 199 -7.63 -17.81 -9.08
CA LEU A 199 -6.98 -17.33 -7.86
C LEU A 199 -7.63 -16.01 -7.40
N LYS A 200 -7.43 -15.64 -6.14
CA LYS A 200 -7.81 -14.31 -5.65
C LYS A 200 -6.79 -13.28 -6.13
N LEU A 201 -7.27 -12.13 -6.60
CA LEU A 201 -6.44 -10.97 -6.92
C LEU A 201 -6.42 -10.00 -5.73
N TYR A 202 -5.26 -9.77 -5.16
CA TYR A 202 -5.03 -8.83 -4.07
C TYR A 202 -4.49 -7.52 -4.64
N GLY A 203 -5.35 -6.52 -4.76
CA GLY A 203 -4.98 -5.22 -5.30
C GLY A 203 -4.45 -4.26 -4.23
N THR A 204 -3.25 -3.73 -4.43
CA THR A 204 -2.62 -2.71 -3.58
C THR A 204 -2.41 -1.41 -4.36
N GLY A 205 -1.92 -0.39 -3.70
CA GLY A 205 -1.71 0.90 -4.34
C GLY A 205 -2.95 1.80 -4.38
N GLY A 206 -2.74 2.98 -4.91
CA GLY A 206 -3.76 4.03 -4.90
C GLY A 206 -4.92 3.77 -5.84
N SER A 207 -4.66 3.11 -6.96
CA SER A 207 -5.66 2.81 -8.00
C SER A 207 -6.66 1.76 -7.51
N PHE A 208 -6.20 0.67 -6.92
CA PHE A 208 -7.07 -0.33 -6.31
C PHE A 208 -7.87 0.23 -5.12
N ARG A 209 -7.28 1.10 -4.30
CA ARG A 209 -8.06 1.79 -3.25
C ARG A 209 -9.14 2.71 -3.82
N SER A 210 -8.93 3.30 -4.99
CA SER A 210 -9.98 4.07 -5.69
C SER A 210 -11.12 3.17 -6.13
N LEU A 211 -10.84 1.98 -6.67
CA LEU A 211 -11.89 0.99 -6.98
C LEU A 211 -12.68 0.59 -5.73
N GLY A 212 -12.01 0.32 -4.62
CA GLY A 212 -12.68 0.01 -3.34
C GLY A 212 -13.55 1.16 -2.83
N SER A 213 -13.08 2.41 -2.93
CA SER A 213 -13.86 3.59 -2.56
C SER A 213 -15.07 3.79 -3.47
N ALA A 214 -14.89 3.55 -4.77
CA ALA A 214 -15.98 3.59 -5.76
C ALA A 214 -17.04 2.51 -5.44
N PHE A 215 -16.62 1.29 -5.13
CA PHE A 215 -17.53 0.22 -4.71
C PHE A 215 -18.36 0.63 -3.49
N ILE A 216 -17.72 1.09 -2.40
CA ILE A 216 -18.41 1.49 -1.17
C ILE A 216 -19.44 2.61 -1.45
N LYS A 217 -19.10 3.58 -2.30
CA LYS A 217 -19.98 4.74 -2.60
C LYS A 217 -21.09 4.44 -3.60
N ASN A 218 -20.94 3.40 -4.43
CA ASN A 218 -21.94 3.05 -5.46
C ASN A 218 -22.78 1.82 -5.08
N THR A 219 -22.57 1.27 -3.89
CA THR A 219 -23.34 0.13 -3.37
C THR A 219 -23.78 0.42 -1.94
N SER A 220 -24.72 -0.38 -1.44
CA SER A 220 -25.16 -0.33 -0.03
C SER A 220 -24.17 -1.04 0.91
N TYR A 221 -22.87 -1.01 0.65
CA TYR A 221 -21.87 -1.66 1.49
C TYR A 221 -21.81 -0.97 2.87
N PRO A 222 -22.05 -1.69 3.96
CA PRO A 222 -22.30 -1.07 5.26
C PRO A 222 -21.04 -0.53 5.97
N LEU A 223 -19.85 -0.90 5.50
CA LEU A 223 -18.59 -0.54 6.14
C LEU A 223 -17.78 0.43 5.27
N PHE A 224 -17.21 1.46 5.89
CA PHE A 224 -16.28 2.38 5.21
C PHE A 224 -14.82 1.89 5.31
N LEU A 225 -14.60 0.58 5.29
CA LEU A 225 -13.29 -0.04 5.43
C LEU A 225 -12.85 -0.65 4.10
N ILE A 226 -11.77 -0.13 3.55
CA ILE A 226 -11.21 -0.57 2.26
C ILE A 226 -10.30 -1.80 2.42
N HIS A 227 -9.52 -1.89 3.51
CA HIS A 227 -8.59 -3.00 3.72
C HIS A 227 -9.33 -4.33 3.95
N GLY A 228 -9.10 -5.29 3.07
CA GLY A 228 -9.79 -6.58 3.09
C GLY A 228 -11.15 -6.58 2.40
N LEU A 229 -11.56 -5.46 1.79
CA LEU A 229 -12.79 -5.37 1.00
C LEU A 229 -12.72 -6.35 -0.17
N SER A 230 -13.71 -7.25 -0.25
CA SER A 230 -13.80 -8.28 -1.27
C SER A 230 -14.91 -7.94 -2.25
N ILE A 231 -14.56 -7.78 -3.51
CA ILE A 231 -15.47 -7.46 -4.60
C ILE A 231 -15.48 -8.64 -5.57
N ASN A 232 -16.64 -9.04 -6.07
CA ASN A 232 -16.69 -10.07 -7.13
C ASN A 232 -16.14 -9.50 -8.45
N THR A 233 -15.76 -10.38 -9.35
CA THR A 233 -15.12 -10.01 -10.61
C THR A 233 -16.05 -9.19 -11.50
N GLU A 234 -17.29 -9.58 -11.64
CA GLU A 234 -18.31 -8.89 -12.47
C GLU A 234 -18.53 -7.45 -11.97
N THR A 235 -18.77 -7.28 -10.68
CA THR A 235 -18.94 -5.92 -10.09
C THR A 235 -17.68 -5.08 -10.26
N SER A 236 -16.50 -5.68 -10.16
CA SER A 236 -15.24 -4.98 -10.37
C SER A 236 -15.13 -4.47 -11.81
N VAL A 237 -15.42 -5.31 -12.80
CA VAL A 237 -15.40 -4.94 -14.23
C VAL A 237 -16.45 -3.85 -14.50
N MET A 238 -17.70 -4.05 -14.07
CA MET A 238 -18.76 -3.06 -14.25
C MET A 238 -18.40 -1.67 -13.67
N LEU A 239 -17.78 -1.62 -12.49
CA LEU A 239 -17.35 -0.36 -11.90
C LEU A 239 -16.20 0.27 -12.69
N LEU A 240 -15.28 -0.54 -13.20
CA LEU A 240 -14.15 -0.07 -14.00
C LEU A 240 -14.64 0.48 -15.35
N ASP A 241 -15.64 -0.13 -16.00
CA ASP A 241 -16.28 0.42 -17.20
C ASP A 241 -16.83 1.81 -16.95
N LYS A 242 -17.65 1.96 -15.90
CA LYS A 242 -18.19 3.26 -15.49
C LYS A 242 -17.11 4.30 -15.16
N MET A 243 -15.98 3.87 -14.56
CA MET A 243 -14.85 4.74 -14.25
C MET A 243 -14.09 5.18 -15.52
N ILE A 244 -14.04 4.34 -16.55
CA ILE A 244 -13.45 4.64 -17.86
C ILE A 244 -14.29 5.69 -18.61
N GLU A 245 -15.62 5.59 -18.51
CA GLU A 245 -16.57 6.51 -19.15
C GLU A 245 -16.71 7.84 -18.41
N ALA A 246 -16.33 7.90 -17.13
CA ALA A 246 -16.47 9.07 -16.30
C ALA A 246 -15.65 10.27 -16.81
N LYS A 247 -16.32 11.42 -17.02
CA LYS A 247 -15.68 12.64 -17.54
C LYS A 247 -15.00 13.47 -16.43
N ASN A 248 -15.76 13.93 -15.45
CA ASN A 248 -15.28 14.93 -14.49
C ASN A 248 -15.39 14.51 -13.02
N LYS A 249 -16.29 13.62 -12.69
CA LYS A 249 -16.62 13.17 -11.35
C LYS A 249 -17.00 11.69 -11.35
N PHE A 250 -16.61 10.97 -10.30
CA PHE A 250 -17.12 9.62 -10.03
C PHE A 250 -17.26 9.43 -8.50
N PRO A 251 -18.38 8.90 -8.00
CA PRO A 251 -18.58 8.69 -6.56
C PRO A 251 -17.47 7.82 -5.96
N GLY A 252 -16.88 8.27 -4.86
CA GLY A 252 -15.77 7.58 -4.20
C GLY A 252 -14.39 7.86 -4.78
N ILE A 253 -14.27 8.61 -5.90
CA ILE A 253 -12.97 8.98 -6.47
C ILE A 253 -12.62 10.42 -6.10
N PRO A 254 -11.49 10.67 -5.42
CA PRO A 254 -11.02 12.02 -5.14
C PRO A 254 -10.76 12.81 -6.42
N GLN A 255 -11.11 14.11 -6.42
CA GLN A 255 -10.99 14.97 -7.59
C GLN A 255 -9.55 15.01 -8.18
N ASN A 256 -8.54 14.99 -7.34
CA ASN A 256 -7.13 14.98 -7.77
C ASN A 256 -6.68 13.68 -8.47
N ARG A 257 -7.52 12.63 -8.47
CA ARG A 257 -7.29 11.38 -9.19
C ARG A 257 -8.03 11.29 -10.51
N MET A 258 -9.06 12.10 -10.72
CA MET A 258 -9.86 12.06 -11.95
C MET A 258 -9.02 12.14 -13.23
N PRO A 259 -7.96 12.97 -13.34
CA PRO A 259 -7.16 13.04 -14.57
C PRO A 259 -6.48 11.73 -14.98
N THR A 260 -6.28 10.80 -14.04
CA THR A 260 -5.55 9.54 -14.27
C THR A 260 -6.41 8.30 -14.04
N ILE A 261 -7.70 8.50 -13.67
CA ILE A 261 -8.54 7.37 -13.28
C ILE A 261 -8.90 6.48 -14.45
N LYS A 262 -9.13 7.05 -15.63
CA LYS A 262 -9.43 6.31 -16.85
C LYS A 262 -8.30 5.33 -17.20
N ASN A 263 -7.06 5.81 -17.19
CA ASN A 263 -5.90 4.97 -17.47
C ASN A 263 -5.72 3.87 -16.40
N ALA A 264 -5.87 4.23 -15.12
CA ALA A 264 -5.83 3.26 -14.03
C ALA A 264 -6.92 2.18 -14.18
N ALA A 265 -8.14 2.58 -14.55
CA ALA A 265 -9.27 1.67 -14.73
C ALA A 265 -9.03 0.72 -15.92
N ASN A 266 -8.52 1.23 -17.05
CA ASN A 266 -8.15 0.39 -18.20
C ASN A 266 -7.12 -0.68 -17.82
N ILE A 267 -6.05 -0.32 -17.12
CA ILE A 267 -5.01 -1.27 -16.70
C ILE A 267 -5.60 -2.33 -15.75
N MET A 268 -6.40 -1.91 -14.75
CA MET A 268 -7.01 -2.82 -13.79
C MET A 268 -8.02 -3.76 -14.45
N GLN A 269 -8.83 -3.26 -15.39
CA GLN A 269 -9.81 -4.06 -16.11
C GLN A 269 -9.14 -5.13 -16.97
N ASN A 270 -8.15 -4.75 -17.77
CA ASN A 270 -7.41 -5.71 -18.60
C ASN A 270 -6.69 -6.75 -17.73
N LEU A 271 -6.12 -6.36 -16.60
CA LEU A 271 -5.52 -7.30 -15.65
C LEU A 271 -6.56 -8.29 -15.10
N ILE A 272 -7.74 -7.81 -14.68
CA ILE A 272 -8.81 -8.65 -14.14
C ILE A 272 -9.30 -9.63 -15.22
N LEU A 273 -9.50 -9.16 -16.44
CA LEU A 273 -9.93 -10.02 -17.57
C LEU A 273 -8.85 -11.06 -17.92
N SER A 274 -7.56 -10.70 -17.88
CA SER A 274 -6.45 -11.61 -18.20
C SER A 274 -6.25 -12.71 -17.16
N CYS A 275 -6.42 -12.43 -15.87
CA CYS A 275 -6.21 -13.41 -14.81
C CYS A 275 -7.48 -14.07 -14.28
N ASP A 276 -8.67 -13.61 -14.71
CA ASP A 276 -9.98 -14.12 -14.35
C ASP A 276 -10.05 -14.55 -12.87
N PRO A 277 -9.93 -13.62 -11.94
CA PRO A 277 -9.80 -13.96 -10.53
C PRO A 277 -11.16 -14.35 -9.94
N LYS A 278 -11.17 -15.27 -9.00
CA LYS A 278 -12.39 -15.61 -8.25
C LYS A 278 -12.99 -14.39 -7.52
N LYS A 279 -12.15 -13.47 -7.04
CA LYS A 279 -12.51 -12.22 -6.35
C LYS A 279 -11.34 -11.25 -6.40
N VAL A 280 -11.67 -9.96 -6.39
CA VAL A 280 -10.73 -8.86 -6.20
C VAL A 280 -10.77 -8.43 -4.73
N ILE A 281 -9.63 -8.46 -4.04
CA ILE A 281 -9.53 -8.07 -2.64
C ILE A 281 -8.69 -6.80 -2.56
N ILE A 282 -9.27 -5.72 -2.07
CA ILE A 282 -8.59 -4.44 -1.94
C ILE A 282 -7.77 -4.41 -0.66
N CYS A 283 -6.49 -4.11 -0.77
CA CYS A 283 -5.57 -4.10 0.35
C CYS A 283 -5.01 -2.70 0.61
N GLY A 284 -5.04 -2.28 1.86
CA GLY A 284 -4.52 -0.97 2.29
C GLY A 284 -3.00 -0.94 2.47
N THR A 285 -2.32 -2.07 2.29
CA THR A 285 -0.87 -2.22 2.44
C THR A 285 -0.08 -1.56 1.30
N SER A 286 1.21 -1.41 1.48
CA SER A 286 2.12 -0.74 0.56
C SER A 286 3.56 -1.20 0.76
N ILE A 287 4.49 -0.74 -0.07
CA ILE A 287 5.93 -0.97 0.10
C ILE A 287 6.45 -0.55 1.48
N ARG A 288 5.84 0.45 2.13
CA ARG A 288 6.22 0.90 3.49
C ARG A 288 5.99 -0.18 4.52
N ASP A 289 4.88 -0.91 4.42
CA ASP A 289 4.58 -2.05 5.28
C ASP A 289 5.61 -3.17 5.04
N GLY A 290 6.05 -3.34 3.80
CA GLY A 290 7.14 -4.23 3.42
C GLY A 290 8.47 -3.83 4.07
N ILE A 291 8.81 -2.54 4.07
CA ILE A 291 10.02 -2.02 4.71
C ILE A 291 9.97 -2.25 6.24
N VAL A 292 8.82 -1.97 6.88
CA VAL A 292 8.63 -2.29 8.31
C VAL A 292 8.86 -3.76 8.59
N SER A 293 8.34 -4.64 7.73
CA SER A 293 8.50 -6.09 7.86
C SER A 293 9.92 -6.56 7.60
N GLU A 294 10.63 -5.91 6.68
CA GLU A 294 12.05 -6.15 6.39
C GLU A 294 12.93 -5.83 7.60
N ILE A 295 12.63 -4.72 8.28
CA ILE A 295 13.34 -4.30 9.51
C ILE A 295 13.03 -5.24 10.67
N ASN A 296 11.84 -5.83 10.72
CA ASN A 296 11.38 -6.66 11.83
C ASN A 296 10.79 -8.01 11.36
N PRO A 297 11.64 -8.92 10.83
CA PRO A 297 11.18 -10.19 10.23
C PRO A 297 10.41 -11.11 11.16
N SER A 298 10.65 -11.02 12.48
CA SER A 298 10.00 -11.88 13.49
C SER A 298 8.48 -11.69 13.58
N LYS A 299 7.92 -10.61 12.99
CA LYS A 299 6.49 -10.28 13.05
C LYS A 299 5.70 -10.75 11.84
N ILE A 300 6.37 -11.16 10.76
CA ILE A 300 5.71 -11.65 9.54
C ILE A 300 4.88 -12.91 9.82
N ILE A 301 5.21 -13.67 10.87
CA ILE A 301 4.69 -15.03 11.06
C ILE A 301 3.46 -15.08 11.96
N ASN A 302 3.25 -14.12 12.85
CA ASN A 302 2.09 -14.14 13.75
C ASN A 302 1.77 -12.74 14.28
N PRO A 303 0.90 -11.97 13.62
CA PRO A 303 0.39 -10.74 14.21
C PRO A 303 -0.49 -11.17 15.40
N ASP A 304 0.10 -11.23 16.59
CA ASP A 304 -0.69 -11.37 17.81
C ASP A 304 -1.58 -10.13 17.94
N LYS A 305 -2.81 -10.28 17.43
CA LYS A 305 -3.81 -9.22 17.43
C LYS A 305 -4.11 -8.75 18.87
N SER A 306 -3.93 -9.60 19.85
CA SER A 306 -4.21 -9.28 21.24
C SER A 306 -3.14 -8.38 21.86
N SER A 307 -1.88 -8.54 21.48
CA SER A 307 -0.79 -7.67 21.94
C SER A 307 -0.87 -6.27 21.32
N ASN A 308 -1.32 -6.18 20.07
CA ASN A 308 -1.56 -4.89 19.39
C ASN A 308 -2.70 -4.13 20.08
N ILE A 309 -3.80 -4.82 20.40
CA ILE A 309 -4.92 -4.22 21.12
C ILE A 309 -4.49 -3.72 22.50
N LYS A 310 -3.77 -4.54 23.28
CA LYS A 310 -3.23 -4.13 24.59
C LYS A 310 -2.34 -2.88 24.51
N TYR A 311 -1.62 -2.69 23.43
CA TYR A 311 -0.83 -1.47 23.25
C TYR A 311 -1.71 -0.23 23.03
N PHE A 312 -2.72 -0.32 22.17
CA PHE A 312 -3.68 0.77 21.94
C PHE A 312 -4.46 1.12 23.21
N THR A 313 -4.87 0.11 23.98
CA THR A 313 -5.68 0.29 25.18
C THR A 313 -4.86 0.74 26.40
N LYS A 314 -3.53 0.72 26.34
CA LYS A 314 -2.69 1.14 27.47
C LYS A 314 -2.85 2.63 27.83
N ASN A 315 -3.17 3.46 26.85
CA ASN A 315 -3.33 4.91 27.00
C ASN A 315 -4.78 5.36 26.77
N GLN A 316 -5.77 4.52 27.14
CA GLN A 316 -7.19 4.86 27.02
C GLN A 316 -7.54 6.08 27.88
N ARG A 317 -8.36 6.96 27.28
CA ARG A 317 -8.83 8.21 27.91
C ARG A 317 -9.72 7.91 29.15
N PHE A 318 -10.52 6.85 29.09
CA PHE A 318 -11.41 6.43 30.15
C PHE A 318 -11.08 4.99 30.61
N SER A 319 -10.29 4.88 31.66
CA SER A 319 -9.98 3.58 32.28
C SER A 319 -11.26 2.84 32.72
N GLY A 320 -11.46 1.62 32.25
CA GLY A 320 -12.59 0.78 32.60
C GLY A 320 -13.83 0.87 31.70
N MET A 321 -13.93 1.82 30.77
CA MET A 321 -15.08 1.97 29.85
C MET A 321 -15.37 0.69 29.07
N GLN A 322 -14.32 -0.01 28.64
CA GLN A 322 -14.41 -1.31 27.97
C GLN A 322 -15.21 -2.35 28.78
N ASN A 323 -15.07 -2.37 30.12
CA ASN A 323 -15.77 -3.29 30.98
C ASN A 323 -17.23 -2.89 31.12
N THR A 324 -17.54 -1.60 31.18
CA THR A 324 -18.91 -1.07 31.23
C THR A 324 -19.65 -1.39 29.93
N ILE A 325 -19.05 -1.10 28.76
CA ILE A 325 -19.66 -1.43 27.47
C ILE A 325 -19.88 -2.93 27.33
N LYS A 326 -18.93 -3.75 27.76
CA LYS A 326 -19.06 -5.20 27.72
C LYS A 326 -20.22 -5.67 28.60
N LYS A 327 -20.35 -5.17 29.85
CA LYS A 327 -21.46 -5.52 30.75
C LYS A 327 -22.84 -5.18 30.18
N ILE A 328 -22.92 -4.07 29.41
CA ILE A 328 -24.18 -3.66 28.74
C ILE A 328 -24.48 -4.58 27.54
N LEU A 329 -23.49 -4.93 26.77
CA LEU A 329 -23.65 -5.68 25.50
C LEU A 329 -23.80 -7.20 25.74
N ASP A 330 -23.11 -7.79 26.72
CA ASP A 330 -23.13 -9.24 26.94
C ASP A 330 -24.58 -9.79 27.07
N PRO A 331 -25.50 -9.21 27.90
CA PRO A 331 -26.87 -9.70 27.97
C PRO A 331 -27.67 -9.59 26.67
N LEU A 332 -27.40 -8.55 25.88
CA LEU A 332 -28.11 -8.28 24.62
C LEU A 332 -27.74 -9.26 23.51
N VAL A 333 -26.51 -9.77 23.55
CA VAL A 333 -25.94 -10.58 22.44
C VAL A 333 -25.68 -12.04 22.87
N GLU A 334 -25.89 -12.41 24.11
CA GLU A 334 -25.51 -13.72 24.64
C GLU A 334 -26.10 -14.89 23.84
N ASN A 335 -27.34 -14.75 23.38
CA ASN A 335 -28.09 -15.76 22.64
C ASN A 335 -28.08 -15.47 21.11
N LEU A 336 -27.50 -14.35 20.67
CA LEU A 336 -27.58 -13.90 19.27
C LEU A 336 -26.29 -14.17 18.47
N ILE A 337 -25.17 -14.43 19.15
CA ILE A 337 -23.88 -14.53 18.48
C ILE A 337 -23.08 -15.76 18.90
N ASP A 338 -22.40 -16.36 17.91
CA ASP A 338 -21.50 -17.49 18.11
C ASP A 338 -20.28 -17.15 18.99
N ARG A 339 -19.68 -18.18 19.59
CA ARG A 339 -18.45 -18.06 20.40
C ARG A 339 -17.33 -17.28 19.73
N LYS A 340 -17.19 -17.39 18.41
CA LYS A 340 -16.24 -16.65 17.59
C LYS A 340 -16.53 -15.15 17.62
N PHE A 341 -17.79 -14.75 17.48
CA PHE A 341 -18.21 -13.36 17.50
C PHE A 341 -18.15 -12.75 18.91
N LYS A 342 -18.40 -13.52 19.96
CA LYS A 342 -18.21 -13.08 21.36
C LYS A 342 -16.76 -12.61 21.61
N ARG A 343 -15.76 -13.33 21.03
CA ARG A 343 -14.36 -12.89 21.10
C ARG A 343 -14.12 -11.58 20.35
N LEU A 344 -14.69 -11.42 19.18
CA LEU A 344 -14.56 -10.18 18.39
C LEU A 344 -15.25 -9.01 19.10
N LEU A 345 -16.43 -9.22 19.68
CA LEU A 345 -17.13 -8.21 20.48
C LEU A 345 -16.27 -7.73 21.66
N LYS A 346 -15.66 -8.66 22.39
CA LYS A 346 -14.74 -8.32 23.48
C LYS A 346 -13.57 -7.44 23.01
N LEU A 347 -12.98 -7.76 21.85
CA LEU A 347 -11.91 -6.96 21.25
C LEU A 347 -12.42 -5.58 20.79
N ALA A 348 -13.63 -5.52 20.21
CA ALA A 348 -14.26 -4.26 19.84
C ALA A 348 -14.53 -3.35 21.04
N CYS A 349 -15.04 -3.91 22.13
CA CYS A 349 -15.22 -3.15 23.39
C CYS A 349 -13.89 -2.58 23.91
N GLN A 350 -12.78 -3.33 23.75
CA GLN A 350 -11.46 -2.84 24.15
C GLN A 350 -10.97 -1.66 23.32
N LEU A 351 -11.45 -1.53 22.08
CA LEU A 351 -11.06 -0.48 21.13
C LEU A 351 -12.06 0.69 21.09
N SER A 352 -13.13 0.65 21.86
CA SER A 352 -14.22 1.64 21.78
C SER A 352 -13.87 3.03 22.29
N ASP A 353 -12.72 3.20 22.93
CA ASP A 353 -12.25 4.45 23.53
C ASP A 353 -10.91 4.93 22.95
N ILE A 354 -10.66 4.62 21.69
CA ILE A 354 -9.44 5.00 20.97
C ILE A 354 -9.73 6.09 19.94
#